data_6231974e5bc8dec8fdf7d457f2a0d0e2
#
_entry.id   6231974e5bc8dec8fdf7d457f2a0d0e2
#
_cell.length_a   1.000
_cell.length_b   1.000
_cell.length_c   1.000
_cell.angle_alpha   90.00
_cell.angle_beta   90.00
_cell.angle_gamma   90.00
#
_symmetry.space_group_name_H-M   'P 1'
#
loop_
_entity.id
_entity.type
_entity.pdbx_description
1 polymer ?
#
loop_
_entity_poly.entity_id
_entity_poly.type
_entity_poly.pdbx_seq_one_letter_code
_entity_poly.pdbx_strand_id
1 'polypeptide(L)'
;MKLKSPLTGKLVSMSDVKDPVFSQKMMGDGFAIIPSANEVVSPVDAVIEVLYPTGHAIGLRTEDGIEILIHLGIDTVKSKSNSFKLLKQVGDSVKAGDSIIQMNLKQLLKEGYDMTTPIVFLSGQKLKELESKNVSLLDDIEIEFM
;
A
#
# COMPACT_ATOMS: atom_id res chain seq x y z
N MET A 1 2.11 -13.94 -9.48
CA MET A 1 2.36 -13.67 -8.04
C MET A 1 1.03 -13.44 -7.33
N LYS A 2 0.85 -14.06 -6.21
CA LYS A 2 -0.36 -13.90 -5.40
C LYS A 2 -0.06 -13.05 -4.18
N LEU A 3 -0.83 -11.97 -3.99
CA LEU A 3 -0.75 -11.11 -2.81
C LEU A 3 -1.98 -11.30 -1.94
N LYS A 4 -1.86 -11.03 -0.65
CA LYS A 4 -3.02 -10.76 0.21
C LYS A 4 -3.34 -9.28 0.12
N SER A 5 -4.63 -8.93 0.05
CA SER A 5 -5.01 -7.52 0.04
C SER A 5 -4.54 -6.84 1.32
N PRO A 6 -3.71 -5.79 1.23
CA PRO A 6 -3.20 -5.10 2.41
C PRO A 6 -4.24 -4.22 3.09
N LEU A 7 -5.34 -3.93 2.40
CA LEU A 7 -6.40 -3.03 2.84
C LEU A 7 -7.76 -3.60 2.46
N THR A 8 -8.78 -3.21 3.21
CA THR A 8 -10.18 -3.36 2.80
C THR A 8 -10.59 -2.11 2.02
N GLY A 9 -11.15 -2.26 0.84
CA GLY A 9 -11.61 -1.14 0.04
C GLY A 9 -11.86 -1.51 -1.41
N LYS A 10 -11.62 -0.54 -2.29
CA LYS A 10 -11.81 -0.71 -3.73
C LYS A 10 -10.45 -0.70 -4.44
N LEU A 11 -10.13 -1.81 -5.10
CA LEU A 11 -8.97 -1.91 -5.97
C LEU A 11 -9.25 -1.16 -7.26
N VAL A 12 -8.33 -0.29 -7.64
CA VAL A 12 -8.42 0.54 -8.86
C VAL A 12 -7.08 0.52 -9.60
N SER A 13 -7.11 0.96 -10.86
CA SER A 13 -5.90 1.10 -11.66
C SER A 13 -4.98 2.18 -11.08
N MET A 14 -3.67 1.98 -11.20
CA MET A 14 -2.68 3.01 -10.86
C MET A 14 -2.92 4.31 -11.63
N SER A 15 -3.41 4.23 -12.86
CA SER A 15 -3.71 5.41 -13.68
C SER A 15 -4.84 6.29 -13.12
N ASP A 16 -5.64 5.75 -12.19
CA ASP A 16 -6.73 6.50 -11.53
C ASP A 16 -6.24 7.30 -10.33
N VAL A 17 -5.01 7.12 -9.89
CA VAL A 17 -4.42 7.89 -8.78
C VAL A 17 -4.21 9.33 -9.21
N LYS A 18 -4.62 10.28 -8.36
CA LYS A 18 -4.58 11.72 -8.69
C LYS A 18 -3.24 12.39 -8.40
N ASP A 19 -2.18 11.64 -8.48
CA ASP A 19 -0.80 12.15 -8.33
C ASP A 19 0.02 11.61 -9.50
N PRO A 20 0.61 12.50 -10.34
CA PRO A 20 1.37 12.07 -11.53
C PRO A 20 2.54 11.14 -11.22
N VAL A 21 3.15 11.26 -10.05
CA VAL A 21 4.25 10.38 -9.64
C VAL A 21 3.80 8.92 -9.64
N PHE A 22 2.54 8.67 -9.26
CA PHE A 22 1.96 7.33 -9.25
C PHE A 22 1.22 7.00 -10.55
N SER A 23 0.35 7.88 -11.01
CA SER A 23 -0.49 7.62 -12.19
C SER A 23 0.32 7.43 -13.47
N GLN A 24 1.45 8.11 -13.59
CA GLN A 24 2.37 7.97 -14.72
C GLN A 24 3.45 6.92 -14.49
N LYS A 25 3.33 6.16 -13.38
CA LYS A 25 4.24 5.05 -13.05
C LYS A 25 5.71 5.46 -12.95
N MET A 26 5.96 6.67 -12.46
CA MET A 26 7.31 7.22 -12.35
C MET A 26 8.15 6.47 -11.31
N MET A 27 7.53 5.95 -10.25
CA MET A 27 8.22 5.14 -9.24
C MET A 27 8.22 3.64 -9.58
N GLY A 28 7.29 3.22 -10.41
CA GLY A 28 7.09 1.84 -10.79
C GLY A 28 5.62 1.56 -11.09
N ASP A 29 5.37 0.38 -11.64
CA ASP A 29 4.02 -0.07 -11.91
C ASP A 29 3.38 -0.66 -10.65
N GLY A 30 2.08 -0.83 -10.66
CA GLY A 30 1.33 -1.38 -9.55
C GLY A 30 -0.16 -1.17 -9.71
N PHE A 31 -0.81 -1.01 -8.59
CA PHE A 31 -2.25 -0.74 -8.52
C PHE A 31 -2.51 0.11 -7.27
N ALA A 32 -3.76 0.47 -7.06
CA ALA A 32 -4.12 1.26 -5.88
C ALA A 32 -5.37 0.68 -5.22
N ILE A 33 -5.55 1.00 -3.94
CA ILE A 33 -6.74 0.66 -3.19
C ILE A 33 -7.26 1.92 -2.52
N ILE A 34 -8.56 2.17 -2.66
CA ILE A 34 -9.26 3.22 -1.93
C ILE A 34 -9.78 2.57 -0.65
N PRO A 35 -9.17 2.86 0.52
CA PRO A 35 -9.50 2.14 1.74
C PRO A 35 -10.84 2.54 2.33
N SER A 36 -11.48 1.59 3.00
CA SER A 36 -12.71 1.80 3.77
C SER A 36 -12.59 1.34 5.23
N ALA A 37 -11.40 0.91 5.65
CA ALA A 37 -11.11 0.47 7.02
C ALA A 37 -9.70 0.88 7.43
N ASN A 38 -9.37 0.70 8.71
CA ASN A 38 -8.15 1.25 9.31
C ASN A 38 -6.94 0.32 9.24
N GLU A 39 -7.14 -0.98 9.13
CA GLU A 39 -6.07 -1.95 9.26
C GLU A 39 -5.25 -2.07 7.97
N VAL A 40 -3.92 -2.06 8.12
CA VAL A 40 -2.96 -2.26 7.03
C VAL A 40 -2.10 -3.45 7.37
N VAL A 41 -2.13 -4.47 6.50
CA VAL A 41 -1.36 -5.70 6.67
C VAL A 41 -0.34 -5.86 5.56
N SER A 42 0.67 -6.70 5.80
CA SER A 42 1.62 -7.05 4.75
C SER A 42 0.94 -7.89 3.67
N PRO A 43 1.08 -7.52 2.39
CA PRO A 43 0.53 -8.33 1.29
C PRO A 43 1.34 -9.58 0.99
N VAL A 44 2.56 -9.66 1.48
CA VAL A 44 3.54 -10.72 1.16
C VAL A 44 4.39 -11.06 2.37
N ASP A 45 5.05 -12.22 2.34
CA ASP A 45 6.14 -12.53 3.26
C ASP A 45 7.34 -11.65 2.85
N ALA A 46 7.86 -10.87 3.78
CA ALA A 46 8.87 -9.87 3.46
C ALA A 46 9.64 -9.40 4.70
N VAL A 47 10.67 -8.60 4.47
CA VAL A 47 11.33 -7.79 5.49
C VAL A 47 10.92 -6.34 5.27
N ILE A 48 10.63 -5.63 6.36
CA ILE A 48 10.34 -4.20 6.31
C ILE A 48 11.66 -3.45 6.13
N GLU A 49 11.88 -2.87 4.95
CA GLU A 49 13.09 -2.09 4.65
C GLU A 49 12.91 -0.62 4.96
N VAL A 50 11.70 -0.09 4.78
CA VAL A 50 11.38 1.31 4.98
C VAL A 50 10.07 1.41 5.75
N LEU A 51 10.08 2.23 6.78
CA LEU A 51 8.88 2.55 7.55
C LEU A 51 9.06 3.99 8.05
N TYR A 52 8.45 4.93 7.36
CA TYR A 52 8.59 6.34 7.71
C TYR A 52 8.04 6.59 9.12
N PRO A 53 8.70 7.43 9.93
CA PRO A 53 8.23 7.71 11.30
C PRO A 53 6.80 8.22 11.38
N THR A 54 6.34 8.92 10.33
CA THR A 54 4.95 9.38 10.22
C THR A 54 3.96 8.25 9.92
N GLY A 55 4.45 7.08 9.48
CA GLY A 55 3.64 5.92 9.18
C GLY A 55 2.91 5.94 7.83
N HIS A 56 3.14 6.96 7.00
CA HIS A 56 2.41 7.09 5.74
C HIS A 56 2.91 6.18 4.61
N ALA A 57 4.11 5.60 4.74
CA ALA A 57 4.68 4.75 3.69
C ALA A 57 5.49 3.59 4.27
N ILE A 58 5.36 2.44 3.62
CA ILE A 58 5.99 1.18 4.02
C ILE A 58 6.71 0.61 2.80
N GLY A 59 7.99 0.29 2.94
CA GLY A 59 8.75 -0.44 1.93
C GLY A 59 9.02 -1.86 2.38
N LEU A 60 8.67 -2.83 1.54
CA LEU A 60 8.80 -4.26 1.80
C LEU A 60 9.69 -4.89 0.76
N ARG A 61 10.48 -5.87 1.17
CA ARG A 61 11.30 -6.67 0.27
C ARG A 61 11.08 -8.14 0.50
N THR A 62 10.72 -8.87 -0.57
CA THR A 62 10.57 -10.32 -0.52
C THR A 62 11.92 -11.03 -0.60
N GLU A 63 11.94 -12.32 -0.27
CA GLU A 63 13.17 -13.15 -0.33
C GLU A 63 13.75 -13.20 -1.74
N ASP A 64 12.90 -13.21 -2.76
CA ASP A 64 13.32 -13.22 -4.17
C ASP A 64 13.60 -11.82 -4.75
N GLY A 65 13.65 -10.80 -3.90
CA GLY A 65 14.12 -9.45 -4.28
C GLY A 65 13.08 -8.53 -4.85
N ILE A 66 11.79 -8.86 -4.76
CA ILE A 66 10.71 -7.95 -5.18
C ILE A 66 10.54 -6.88 -4.10
N GLU A 67 10.55 -5.61 -4.52
CA GLU A 67 10.40 -4.46 -3.63
C GLU A 67 9.03 -3.82 -3.86
N ILE A 68 8.26 -3.68 -2.78
CA ILE A 68 6.91 -3.14 -2.81
C ILE A 68 6.82 -1.95 -1.86
N LEU A 69 6.32 -0.83 -2.38
CA LEU A 69 5.99 0.34 -1.57
C LEU A 69 4.48 0.44 -1.43
N ILE A 70 4.01 0.61 -0.21
CA ILE A 70 2.62 0.96 0.10
C ILE A 70 2.61 2.39 0.60
N HIS A 71 1.99 3.30 -0.15
CA HIS A 71 1.90 4.72 0.20
C HIS A 71 0.48 5.05 0.64
N LEU A 72 0.28 5.21 1.94
CA LEU A 72 -1.06 5.37 2.55
C LEU A 72 -1.59 6.78 2.31
N GLY A 73 -2.38 6.91 1.26
CA GLY A 73 -2.94 8.18 0.83
C GLY A 73 -1.98 9.05 0.04
N ILE A 74 -2.44 10.22 -0.35
CA ILE A 74 -1.69 11.21 -1.12
C ILE A 74 -1.36 12.40 -0.23
N ASP A 75 -0.08 12.80 -0.20
CA ASP A 75 0.43 13.92 0.62
C ASP A 75 0.23 13.74 2.14
N THR A 76 -0.05 12.55 2.59
CA THR A 76 -0.35 12.27 4.01
C THR A 76 0.84 12.46 4.94
N VAL A 77 2.06 12.57 4.39
CA VAL A 77 3.25 12.96 5.16
C VAL A 77 3.06 14.32 5.87
N LYS A 78 2.16 15.16 5.34
CA LYS A 78 1.85 16.49 5.89
C LYS A 78 0.85 16.43 7.05
N SER A 79 0.24 15.27 7.33
CA SER A 79 -0.73 15.13 8.41
C SER A 79 -0.05 15.32 9.77
N LYS A 80 -0.70 16.08 10.65
CA LYS A 80 -0.21 16.40 12.00
C LYS A 80 -1.02 15.70 13.08
N SER A 81 -1.94 14.82 12.72
CA SER A 81 -2.90 14.22 13.65
C SER A 81 -2.44 12.92 14.30
N ASN A 82 -1.22 12.42 14.00
CA ASN A 82 -0.76 11.11 14.44
C ASN A 82 -1.73 9.98 14.06
N SER A 83 -2.25 10.05 12.84
CA SER A 83 -3.29 9.11 12.37
C SER A 83 -2.74 7.76 11.91
N PHE A 84 -1.44 7.54 12.00
CA PHE A 84 -0.81 6.26 11.66
C PHE A 84 -0.09 5.69 12.89
N LYS A 85 -0.58 4.54 13.37
CA LYS A 85 0.05 3.82 14.47
C LYS A 85 0.92 2.72 13.93
N LEU A 86 2.23 2.79 14.20
CA LEU A 86 3.20 1.78 13.78
C LEU A 86 3.12 0.57 14.72
N LEU A 87 2.93 -0.63 14.15
CA LEU A 87 2.85 -1.89 14.89
C LEU A 87 4.11 -2.74 14.70
N LYS A 88 4.98 -2.34 13.79
CA LYS A 88 6.24 -3.00 13.46
C LYS A 88 7.33 -1.95 13.31
N GLN A 89 8.55 -2.41 13.08
CA GLN A 89 9.70 -1.53 12.86
C GLN A 89 10.56 -2.02 11.70
N VAL A 90 11.41 -1.15 11.19
CA VAL A 90 12.38 -1.49 10.14
C VAL A 90 13.23 -2.66 10.59
N GLY A 91 13.43 -3.63 9.71
CA GLY A 91 14.17 -4.86 9.97
C GLY A 91 13.29 -6.03 10.40
N ASP A 92 12.04 -5.78 10.77
CA ASP A 92 11.13 -6.88 11.12
C ASP A 92 10.83 -7.75 9.90
N SER A 93 10.81 -9.07 10.12
CA SER A 93 10.27 -10.03 9.17
C SER A 93 8.77 -10.15 9.41
N VAL A 94 8.00 -10.06 8.33
CA VAL A 94 6.55 -10.18 8.38
C VAL A 94 6.07 -11.28 7.45
N LYS A 95 4.95 -11.88 7.79
CA LYS A 95 4.21 -12.80 6.93
C LYS A 95 3.05 -12.06 6.27
N ALA A 96 2.63 -12.55 5.10
CA ALA A 96 1.39 -12.04 4.48
C ALA A 96 0.25 -12.11 5.50
N GLY A 97 -0.41 -10.96 5.72
CA GLY A 97 -1.48 -10.83 6.70
C GLY A 97 -1.07 -10.25 8.05
N ASP A 98 0.23 -10.13 8.34
CA ASP A 98 0.67 -9.49 9.59
C ASP A 98 0.32 -7.99 9.57
N SER A 99 -0.26 -7.49 10.66
CA SER A 99 -0.58 -6.07 10.79
C SER A 99 0.69 -5.25 10.93
N ILE A 100 0.81 -4.20 10.10
CA ILE A 100 1.98 -3.30 10.12
C ILE A 100 1.62 -1.94 10.67
N ILE A 101 0.49 -1.38 10.21
CA ILE A 101 0.02 -0.05 10.60
C ILE A 101 -1.47 -0.10 10.86
N GLN A 102 -1.91 0.73 11.79
CA GLN A 102 -3.32 1.02 11.99
C GLN A 102 -3.54 2.50 11.71
N MET A 103 -4.42 2.81 10.74
CA MET A 103 -4.77 4.19 10.40
C MET A 103 -5.95 4.68 11.23
N ASN A 104 -6.03 5.99 11.39
CA ASN A 104 -7.29 6.65 11.72
C ASN A 104 -7.86 7.24 10.43
N LEU A 105 -8.50 6.40 9.63
CA LEU A 105 -8.99 6.78 8.30
C LEU A 105 -10.02 7.92 8.38
N LYS A 106 -10.91 7.86 9.36
CA LYS A 106 -11.93 8.90 9.57
C LYS A 106 -11.29 10.27 9.77
N GLN A 107 -10.23 10.35 10.57
CA GLN A 107 -9.52 11.60 10.85
C GLN A 107 -8.79 12.11 9.60
N LEU A 108 -8.13 11.21 8.86
CA LEU A 108 -7.44 11.57 7.63
C LEU A 108 -8.40 12.12 6.58
N LEU A 109 -9.57 11.49 6.41
CA LEU A 109 -10.61 11.97 5.51
C LEU A 109 -11.16 13.32 5.97
N LYS A 110 -11.33 13.52 7.26
CA LYS A 110 -11.79 14.79 7.84
C LYS A 110 -10.80 15.92 7.58
N GLU A 111 -9.51 15.62 7.57
CA GLU A 111 -8.45 16.58 7.21
C GLU A 111 -8.40 16.89 5.71
N GLY A 112 -9.18 16.17 4.90
CA GLY A 112 -9.29 16.41 3.46
C GLY A 112 -8.32 15.64 2.60
N TYR A 113 -7.61 14.63 3.14
CA TYR A 113 -6.67 13.84 2.36
C TYR A 113 -7.39 12.87 1.41
N ASP A 114 -6.83 12.73 0.22
CA ASP A 114 -7.18 11.64 -0.69
C ASP A 114 -6.47 10.38 -0.18
N MET A 115 -7.24 9.41 0.28
CA MET A 115 -6.69 8.21 0.89
C MET A 115 -6.47 7.07 -0.11
N THR A 116 -6.63 7.32 -1.40
CA THR A 116 -6.22 6.36 -2.42
C THR A 116 -4.77 5.94 -2.16
N THR A 117 -4.56 4.64 -2.02
CA THR A 117 -3.28 4.08 -1.54
C THR A 117 -2.60 3.32 -2.66
N PRO A 118 -1.55 3.89 -3.29
CA PRO A 118 -0.76 3.17 -4.28
C PRO A 118 0.02 2.02 -3.66
N ILE A 119 0.02 0.88 -4.35
CA ILE A 119 0.89 -0.27 -4.09
C ILE A 119 1.81 -0.39 -5.29
N VAL A 120 3.10 -0.05 -5.10
CA VAL A 120 4.06 0.16 -6.17
C VAL A 120 5.15 -0.92 -6.13
N PHE A 121 5.44 -1.52 -7.28
CA PHE A 121 6.56 -2.43 -7.46
C PHE A 121 7.79 -1.61 -7.87
N LEU A 122 8.68 -1.37 -6.92
CA LEU A 122 9.87 -0.51 -7.12
C LEU A 122 10.98 -1.21 -7.90
N SER A 123 10.97 -2.53 -7.95
CA SER A 123 12.04 -3.33 -8.56
C SER A 123 11.87 -3.55 -10.07
N GLY A 124 10.99 -2.78 -10.70
CA GLY A 124 10.91 -2.70 -12.17
C GLY A 124 9.91 -3.65 -12.83
N GLN A 125 9.16 -4.44 -12.05
CA GLN A 125 8.13 -5.30 -12.62
C GLN A 125 7.04 -4.46 -13.29
N LYS A 126 6.54 -4.94 -14.43
CA LYS A 126 5.36 -4.39 -15.10
C LYS A 126 4.22 -5.37 -14.96
N LEU A 127 3.06 -4.87 -14.60
CA LEU A 127 1.88 -5.67 -14.32
C LEU A 127 0.91 -5.65 -15.50
N LYS A 128 0.28 -6.79 -15.76
CA LYS A 128 -0.95 -6.78 -16.55
C LYS A 128 -2.01 -6.05 -15.76
N GLU A 129 -2.87 -5.32 -16.49
CA GLU A 129 -3.91 -4.51 -15.87
C GLU A 129 -4.86 -5.38 -15.03
N LEU A 130 -5.20 -4.88 -13.84
CA LEU A 130 -6.15 -5.52 -12.94
C LEU A 130 -7.52 -4.86 -13.07
N GLU A 131 -8.58 -5.67 -13.02
CA GLU A 131 -9.94 -5.17 -12.99
C GLU A 131 -10.25 -4.51 -11.66
N SER A 132 -10.96 -3.38 -11.70
CA SER A 132 -11.45 -2.72 -10.50
C SER A 132 -12.49 -3.61 -9.81
N LYS A 133 -12.32 -3.78 -8.50
CA LYS A 133 -13.23 -4.60 -7.69
C LYS A 133 -13.13 -4.23 -6.23
N ASN A 134 -14.14 -4.57 -5.47
CA ASN A 134 -14.07 -4.48 -4.01
C ASN A 134 -13.20 -5.63 -3.49
N VAL A 135 -12.37 -5.32 -2.51
CA VAL A 135 -11.53 -6.29 -1.81
C VAL A 135 -11.70 -6.15 -0.31
N SER A 136 -11.68 -7.27 0.37
CA SER A 136 -11.61 -7.32 1.83
C SER A 136 -10.18 -7.60 2.25
N LEU A 137 -9.82 -7.19 3.45
CA LEU A 137 -8.51 -7.50 4.03
C LEU A 137 -8.22 -9.00 3.88
N LEU A 138 -7.02 -9.34 3.45
CA LEU A 138 -6.53 -10.71 3.25
C LEU A 138 -7.12 -11.45 2.04
N ASP A 139 -7.99 -10.82 1.25
CA ASP A 139 -8.40 -11.41 -0.03
C ASP A 139 -7.17 -11.64 -0.91
N ASP A 140 -7.20 -12.73 -1.68
CA ASP A 140 -6.15 -12.99 -2.66
C ASP A 140 -6.27 -12.03 -3.85
N ILE A 141 -5.15 -11.42 -4.20
CA ILE A 141 -5.02 -10.60 -5.41
C ILE A 141 -3.98 -11.29 -6.29
N GLU A 142 -4.43 -11.80 -7.43
CA GLU A 142 -3.54 -12.45 -8.40
C GLU A 142 -2.94 -11.41 -9.34
N ILE A 143 -1.60 -11.37 -9.42
CA ILE A 143 -0.87 -10.43 -10.25
C ILE A 143 -0.10 -11.21 -11.29
N GLU A 144 -0.25 -10.82 -12.56
CA GLU A 144 0.57 -11.30 -13.65
C GLU A 144 1.54 -10.22 -14.10
N PHE A 145 2.82 -10.58 -14.17
CA PHE A 145 3.84 -9.70 -14.70
C PHE A 145 3.90 -9.82 -16.23
N MET A 146 4.17 -8.70 -16.86
CA MET A 146 4.38 -8.64 -18.30
C MET A 146 5.80 -9.05 -18.69
#